data_90bc57bca0bf80cdcfb808987538efd0
#
_entry.id   90bc57bca0bf80cdcfb808987538efd0
#
_cell.length_a   1.000
_cell.length_b   1.000
_cell.length_c   1.000
_cell.angle_alpha   90.00
_cell.angle_beta   90.00
_cell.angle_gamma   90.00
#
_symmetry.space_group_name_H-M   'P 1'
#
loop_
_entity.id
_entity.type
_entity.pdbx_description
1 polymer ?
#
loop_
_entity_poly.entity_id
_entity_poly.type
_entity_poly.pdbx_seq_one_letter_code
_entity_poly.pdbx_strand_id
1 'polypeptide(L)'
;MPVLRKSVERLCEPGQVRAVAQPIVRTSDGLVVGYEALARMDLEPAHPPNWWLEQAGGLGLRGRLEIACLAAAAALGDPPADRMLFVNVSPSTLTDPAALALLDSLPARLVIEVTEQEAVEDYEELRGHLAPWRSRGVRFAVDDTGAGYSSLRHVIELEPDFLKLDLELVRDIDRDHNRRALVRAVVAFASEVGTSVIAEGVETRAELETLRDAEVHLVQGYLLAKPGPPWPSIATEVGSQSAHVTPRRHRASLDRLRIDLEKAPDQATACSAVVEFLFRRGQLMPSLYLEARGTLRCVAQRGLWQVLDGMPGTVGITGRTWKEGRALVIENVADHPDYLEAIPGVVAEMCVPIFLDKTAIGALNVESLSPLPPGLLETLEECARLLSDRLRSVRDHAADTAWQRAAQAATVLSRLVAGPGLPERLLNCIRDASGLDSACLVLTGPEAPRVRAVIGPLAEELQALSMDDLQSLSSLVGDIRSCYTAGDSSGRGFVGTDSLRRGGARAVAVLPLWARHQRLGSIVLAHSRPIRLSGIDIEPLEMLADTAASLLADSPSLLWRPGRPPASLVSTF
;
A
#
# COMPACT_ATOMS: atom_id res chain seq x y z
N MET A 1 25.77 -41.59 6.71
CA MET A 1 25.56 -40.67 7.83
C MET A 1 26.80 -39.84 8.22
N PRO A 2 27.97 -40.42 8.65
CA PRO A 2 29.10 -39.61 9.09
C PRO A 2 29.72 -38.71 7.99
N VAL A 3 29.77 -39.18 6.76
CA VAL A 3 30.33 -38.44 5.62
C VAL A 3 29.45 -37.26 5.26
N LEU A 4 28.13 -37.49 5.18
CA LEU A 4 27.15 -36.42 4.87
C LEU A 4 27.18 -35.31 5.92
N ARG A 5 27.22 -35.68 7.23
CA ARG A 5 27.33 -34.70 8.31
C ARG A 5 28.58 -33.84 8.17
N LYS A 6 29.76 -34.45 7.89
CA LYS A 6 30.99 -33.69 7.67
C LYS A 6 30.90 -32.73 6.46
N SER A 7 30.25 -33.17 5.38
CA SER A 7 30.03 -32.30 4.22
C SER A 7 29.15 -31.10 4.56
N VAL A 8 28.05 -31.30 5.29
CA VAL A 8 27.18 -30.22 5.73
C VAL A 8 27.89 -29.30 6.73
N GLU A 9 28.62 -29.85 7.69
CA GLU A 9 29.42 -29.07 8.66
C GLU A 9 30.46 -28.20 7.93
N ARG A 10 31.11 -28.74 6.90
CA ARG A 10 32.02 -27.97 6.06
C ARG A 10 31.32 -26.82 5.33
N LEU A 11 30.13 -27.03 4.78
CA LEU A 11 29.35 -25.96 4.15
C LEU A 11 28.97 -24.83 5.13
N CYS A 12 28.85 -25.14 6.41
CA CYS A 12 28.58 -24.14 7.45
C CYS A 12 29.83 -23.31 7.81
N GLU A 13 31.02 -23.65 7.30
CA GLU A 13 32.22 -22.85 7.54
C GLU A 13 32.26 -21.60 6.66
N PRO A 14 32.83 -20.48 7.12
CA PRO A 14 32.92 -19.25 6.35
C PRO A 14 33.59 -19.46 4.97
N GLY A 15 32.98 -18.91 3.92
CA GLY A 15 33.50 -18.94 2.56
C GLY A 15 33.32 -20.27 1.80
N GLN A 16 32.66 -21.28 2.38
CA GLN A 16 32.38 -22.55 1.69
C GLN A 16 31.10 -22.47 0.82
N VAL A 17 30.18 -21.59 1.17
CA VAL A 17 29.03 -21.20 0.34
C VAL A 17 29.36 -19.90 -0.38
N ARG A 18 29.06 -19.83 -1.65
CA ARG A 18 29.10 -18.56 -2.41
C ARG A 18 27.69 -18.23 -2.92
N ALA A 19 27.43 -17.00 -3.23
CA ALA A 19 26.18 -16.57 -3.83
C ALA A 19 26.37 -16.10 -5.27
N VAL A 20 25.32 -16.21 -6.06
CA VAL A 20 25.17 -15.58 -7.37
C VAL A 20 23.85 -14.82 -7.38
N ALA A 21 23.71 -13.85 -8.26
CA ALA A 21 22.51 -13.03 -8.38
C ALA A 21 21.70 -13.42 -9.61
N GLN A 22 20.36 -13.37 -9.52
CA GLN A 22 19.47 -13.48 -10.67
C GLN A 22 18.51 -12.30 -10.72
N PRO A 23 18.36 -11.61 -11.87
CA PRO A 23 17.50 -10.44 -11.96
C PRO A 23 16.03 -10.81 -11.93
N ILE A 24 15.26 -10.00 -11.20
CA ILE A 24 13.80 -9.95 -11.21
C ILE A 24 13.39 -8.74 -12.03
N VAL A 25 12.54 -8.97 -13.04
CA VAL A 25 12.25 -8.01 -14.10
C VAL A 25 10.77 -7.68 -14.12
N ARG A 26 10.44 -6.42 -14.28
CA ARG A 26 9.07 -5.98 -14.43
C ARG A 26 8.56 -6.28 -15.84
N THR A 27 7.41 -6.91 -15.91
CA THR A 27 6.81 -7.35 -17.19
C THR A 27 6.38 -6.21 -18.09
N SER A 28 5.97 -5.06 -17.51
CA SER A 28 5.43 -3.91 -18.25
C SER A 28 6.48 -3.15 -19.07
N ASP A 29 7.69 -2.98 -18.53
CA ASP A 29 8.74 -2.14 -19.12
C ASP A 29 10.09 -2.86 -19.29
N GLY A 30 10.22 -4.07 -18.75
CA GLY A 30 11.45 -4.85 -18.81
C GLY A 30 12.57 -4.34 -17.90
N LEU A 31 12.25 -3.46 -16.92
CA LEU A 31 13.25 -2.96 -15.99
C LEU A 31 13.56 -4.00 -14.90
N VAL A 32 14.83 -4.15 -14.57
CA VAL A 32 15.26 -4.95 -13.42
C VAL A 32 14.83 -4.19 -12.16
N VAL A 33 13.99 -4.80 -11.32
CA VAL A 33 13.51 -4.22 -10.05
C VAL A 33 14.31 -4.70 -8.85
N GLY A 34 14.97 -5.84 -8.97
CA GLY A 34 15.77 -6.44 -7.91
C GLY A 34 16.54 -7.65 -8.38
N TYR A 35 17.25 -8.26 -7.46
CA TYR A 35 18.02 -9.46 -7.68
C TYR A 35 17.78 -10.44 -6.54
N GLU A 36 17.58 -11.71 -6.87
CA GLU A 36 17.59 -12.79 -5.88
C GLU A 36 19.00 -13.32 -5.69
N ALA A 37 19.41 -13.43 -4.43
CA ALA A 37 20.67 -14.04 -4.03
C ALA A 37 20.50 -15.55 -3.91
N LEU A 38 21.13 -16.31 -4.78
CA LEU A 38 21.04 -17.75 -4.87
C LEU A 38 22.33 -18.42 -4.40
N ALA A 39 22.23 -19.24 -3.36
CA ALA A 39 23.39 -19.98 -2.83
C ALA A 39 23.95 -20.95 -3.87
N ARG A 40 25.27 -21.16 -3.82
CA ARG A 40 25.99 -22.16 -4.59
C ARG A 40 26.92 -22.93 -3.66
N MET A 41 26.80 -24.23 -3.69
CA MET A 41 27.53 -25.16 -2.81
C MET A 41 28.33 -26.12 -3.70
N ASP A 42 29.62 -25.79 -3.87
CA ASP A 42 30.51 -26.49 -4.79
C ASP A 42 31.19 -27.68 -4.09
N LEU A 43 30.39 -28.67 -3.67
CA LEU A 43 30.88 -29.93 -3.09
C LEU A 43 30.55 -31.11 -4.00
N GLU A 44 31.44 -32.09 -3.99
CA GLU A 44 31.20 -33.38 -4.67
C GLU A 44 30.63 -34.43 -3.67
N PRO A 45 29.61 -35.21 -4.10
CA PRO A 45 28.91 -35.11 -5.37
C PRO A 45 28.07 -33.84 -5.48
N ALA A 46 27.99 -33.27 -6.70
CA ALA A 46 27.24 -32.05 -6.94
C ALA A 46 25.72 -32.27 -6.71
N HIS A 47 25.15 -31.49 -5.81
CA HIS A 47 23.73 -31.45 -5.52
C HIS A 47 23.21 -30.00 -5.54
N PRO A 48 21.93 -29.78 -5.87
CA PRO A 48 21.33 -28.45 -5.81
C PRO A 48 21.27 -27.94 -4.36
N PRO A 49 21.25 -26.62 -4.11
CA PRO A 49 21.22 -26.04 -2.77
C PRO A 49 20.08 -26.56 -1.90
N ASN A 50 18.89 -26.75 -2.46
CA ASN A 50 17.72 -27.26 -1.72
C ASN A 50 17.97 -28.67 -1.14
N TRP A 51 18.67 -29.52 -1.88
CA TRP A 51 19.03 -30.84 -1.39
C TRP A 51 19.94 -30.73 -0.15
N TRP A 52 20.96 -29.84 -0.18
CA TRP A 52 21.85 -29.62 0.96
C TRP A 52 21.12 -29.07 2.18
N LEU A 53 20.18 -28.12 1.98
CA LEU A 53 19.33 -27.56 3.05
C LEU A 53 18.42 -28.62 3.67
N GLU A 54 17.84 -29.51 2.87
CA GLU A 54 17.04 -30.64 3.35
C GLU A 54 17.90 -31.61 4.19
N GLN A 55 19.09 -32.00 3.69
CA GLN A 55 20.00 -32.86 4.45
C GLN A 55 20.46 -32.20 5.75
N ALA A 56 20.73 -30.90 5.71
CA ALA A 56 21.07 -30.12 6.92
C ALA A 56 19.93 -30.12 7.94
N GLY A 57 18.67 -30.04 7.48
CA GLY A 57 17.47 -30.16 8.31
C GLY A 57 17.44 -31.49 9.04
N GLY A 58 17.62 -32.62 8.34
CA GLY A 58 17.70 -33.96 8.94
C GLY A 58 18.86 -34.18 9.94
N LEU A 59 19.86 -33.29 9.88
CA LEU A 59 21.03 -33.31 10.79
C LEU A 59 20.97 -32.27 11.90
N GLY A 60 19.94 -31.41 11.95
CA GLY A 60 19.82 -30.30 12.90
C GLY A 60 20.82 -29.16 12.63
N LEU A 61 21.26 -29.00 11.38
CA LEU A 61 22.25 -28.00 10.96
C LEU A 61 21.68 -26.96 9.98
N ARG A 62 20.37 -26.99 9.71
CA ARG A 62 19.72 -26.12 8.72
C ARG A 62 19.98 -24.64 9.00
N GLY A 63 19.69 -24.15 10.21
CA GLY A 63 19.91 -22.74 10.55
C GLY A 63 21.36 -22.29 10.36
N ARG A 64 22.34 -23.17 10.72
CA ARG A 64 23.76 -22.87 10.50
C ARG A 64 24.11 -22.76 9.00
N LEU A 65 23.54 -23.62 8.17
CA LEU A 65 23.74 -23.58 6.73
C LEU A 65 23.05 -22.36 6.10
N GLU A 66 21.85 -21.99 6.54
CA GLU A 66 21.16 -20.78 6.11
C GLU A 66 21.93 -19.52 6.50
N ILE A 67 22.52 -19.46 7.70
CA ILE A 67 23.42 -18.37 8.10
C ILE A 67 24.64 -18.26 7.15
N ALA A 68 25.21 -19.39 6.73
CA ALA A 68 26.30 -19.39 5.74
C ALA A 68 25.81 -18.88 4.35
N CYS A 69 24.58 -19.20 3.95
CA CYS A 69 23.95 -18.67 2.74
C CYS A 69 23.71 -17.14 2.84
N LEU A 70 23.25 -16.64 3.98
CA LEU A 70 23.09 -15.21 4.22
C LEU A 70 24.43 -14.48 4.21
N ALA A 71 25.47 -15.05 4.82
CA ALA A 71 26.82 -14.49 4.77
C ALA A 71 27.36 -14.43 3.33
N ALA A 72 27.06 -15.45 2.51
CA ALA A 72 27.41 -15.44 1.09
C ALA A 72 26.62 -14.39 0.29
N ALA A 73 25.34 -14.16 0.61
CA ALA A 73 24.53 -13.11 0.02
C ALA A 73 25.08 -11.71 0.38
N ALA A 74 25.47 -11.50 1.65
CA ALA A 74 26.12 -10.26 2.07
C ALA A 74 27.44 -9.98 1.34
N ALA A 75 28.19 -11.04 1.00
CA ALA A 75 29.43 -10.92 0.25
C ALA A 75 29.27 -10.50 -1.23
N LEU A 76 28.04 -10.51 -1.79
CA LEU A 76 27.74 -9.94 -3.11
C LEU A 76 27.91 -8.41 -3.15
N GLY A 77 27.85 -7.75 -1.99
CA GLY A 77 27.81 -6.30 -1.88
C GLY A 77 26.44 -5.71 -2.24
N ASP A 78 26.38 -4.39 -2.35
CA ASP A 78 25.13 -3.70 -2.66
C ASP A 78 24.71 -3.88 -4.12
N PRO A 79 23.42 -4.13 -4.40
CA PRO A 79 22.91 -4.12 -5.75
C PRO A 79 23.00 -2.70 -6.35
N PRO A 80 22.91 -2.55 -7.68
CA PRO A 80 22.84 -1.22 -8.31
C PRO A 80 21.76 -0.36 -7.66
N ALA A 81 21.99 0.96 -7.63
CA ALA A 81 21.10 1.92 -6.99
C ALA A 81 19.62 1.67 -7.34
N ASP A 82 18.76 1.77 -6.35
CA ASP A 82 17.30 1.56 -6.46
C ASP A 82 16.82 0.11 -6.74
N ARG A 83 17.71 -0.90 -6.68
CA ARG A 83 17.32 -2.30 -6.82
C ARG A 83 17.16 -2.98 -5.46
N MET A 84 16.21 -3.90 -5.38
CA MET A 84 15.96 -4.71 -4.18
C MET A 84 16.90 -5.92 -4.18
N LEU A 85 17.28 -6.37 -2.99
CA LEU A 85 17.95 -7.65 -2.78
C LEU A 85 16.98 -8.63 -2.13
N PHE A 86 16.74 -9.75 -2.77
CA PHE A 86 15.90 -10.83 -2.26
C PHE A 86 16.79 -11.91 -1.65
N VAL A 87 16.46 -12.37 -0.44
CA VAL A 87 17.20 -13.42 0.28
C VAL A 87 16.24 -14.43 0.91
N ASN A 88 16.54 -15.70 0.76
CA ASN A 88 15.77 -16.80 1.30
C ASN A 88 16.12 -17.02 2.79
N VAL A 89 15.11 -17.09 3.66
CA VAL A 89 15.26 -17.34 5.10
C VAL A 89 14.09 -18.16 5.60
N SER A 90 14.37 -19.26 6.33
CA SER A 90 13.30 -20.02 6.98
C SER A 90 12.76 -19.29 8.24
N PRO A 91 11.49 -19.53 8.61
CA PRO A 91 10.89 -18.95 9.82
C PRO A 91 11.73 -19.18 11.09
N SER A 92 12.29 -20.37 11.27
CA SER A 92 13.12 -20.71 12.42
C SER A 92 14.44 -19.93 12.46
N THR A 93 15.04 -19.64 11.31
CA THR A 93 16.29 -18.87 11.21
C THR A 93 16.08 -17.38 11.48
N LEU A 94 14.88 -16.84 11.26
CA LEU A 94 14.53 -15.44 11.59
C LEU A 94 14.55 -15.12 13.09
N THR A 95 14.67 -16.13 13.95
CA THR A 95 14.82 -15.94 15.40
C THR A 95 16.28 -16.04 15.86
N ASP A 96 17.21 -16.43 14.99
CA ASP A 96 18.63 -16.60 15.33
C ASP A 96 19.37 -15.25 15.35
N PRO A 97 20.03 -14.87 16.46
CA PRO A 97 20.75 -13.59 16.55
C PRO A 97 21.85 -13.40 15.50
N ALA A 98 22.51 -14.48 15.05
CA ALA A 98 23.54 -14.38 14.01
C ALA A 98 22.93 -14.11 12.63
N ALA A 99 21.77 -14.71 12.32
CA ALA A 99 21.02 -14.41 11.11
C ALA A 99 20.51 -12.96 11.11
N LEU A 100 19.97 -12.50 12.24
CA LEU A 100 19.50 -11.12 12.40
C LEU A 100 20.64 -10.11 12.20
N ALA A 101 21.83 -10.36 12.76
CA ALA A 101 23.00 -9.48 12.55
C ALA A 101 23.45 -9.42 11.08
N LEU A 102 23.37 -10.54 10.35
CA LEU A 102 23.68 -10.57 8.93
C LEU A 102 22.60 -9.81 8.11
N LEU A 103 21.33 -10.03 8.39
CA LEU A 103 20.25 -9.30 7.74
C LEU A 103 20.37 -7.78 7.96
N ASP A 104 20.81 -7.34 9.16
CA ASP A 104 21.09 -5.93 9.47
C ASP A 104 22.25 -5.35 8.63
N SER A 105 23.17 -6.20 8.17
CA SER A 105 24.28 -5.78 7.32
C SER A 105 23.95 -5.70 5.82
N LEU A 106 22.77 -6.20 5.42
CA LEU A 106 22.32 -6.19 4.04
C LEU A 106 21.76 -4.81 3.63
N PRO A 107 21.64 -4.53 2.32
CA PRO A 107 21.15 -3.25 1.81
C PRO A 107 19.81 -2.83 2.37
N ALA A 108 19.57 -1.54 2.48
CA ALA A 108 18.31 -0.98 3.00
C ALA A 108 17.05 -1.41 2.21
N ARG A 109 17.18 -1.81 0.93
CA ARG A 109 16.09 -2.33 0.10
C ARG A 109 16.08 -3.85 0.08
N LEU A 110 15.91 -4.43 1.25
CA LEU A 110 15.88 -5.87 1.45
C LEU A 110 14.46 -6.43 1.27
N VAL A 111 14.38 -7.60 0.65
CA VAL A 111 13.19 -8.46 0.63
C VAL A 111 13.56 -9.81 1.24
N ILE A 112 12.88 -10.21 2.29
CA ILE A 112 13.07 -11.51 2.93
C ILE A 112 12.02 -12.47 2.34
N GLU A 113 12.50 -13.53 1.68
CA GLU A 113 11.67 -14.60 1.14
C GLU A 113 11.49 -15.68 2.21
N VAL A 114 10.26 -15.81 2.68
CA VAL A 114 9.90 -16.83 3.68
C VAL A 114 9.54 -18.10 2.94
N THR A 115 10.34 -19.16 3.14
CA THR A 115 10.16 -20.44 2.47
C THR A 115 8.99 -21.23 3.07
N GLU A 116 8.14 -21.83 2.20
CA GLU A 116 6.98 -22.64 2.61
C GLU A 116 7.36 -24.00 3.25
N GLN A 117 8.61 -24.44 3.11
CA GLN A 117 9.06 -25.79 3.50
C GLN A 117 9.02 -26.05 5.02
N GLU A 118 8.93 -25.01 5.85
CA GLU A 118 8.70 -25.12 7.28
C GLU A 118 7.27 -24.75 7.64
N ALA A 119 6.58 -25.65 8.35
CA ALA A 119 5.25 -25.35 8.88
C ALA A 119 5.36 -24.25 9.94
N VAL A 120 4.65 -23.16 9.74
CA VAL A 120 4.51 -22.10 10.75
C VAL A 120 3.45 -22.54 11.76
N GLU A 121 3.86 -22.85 12.98
CA GLU A 121 2.95 -23.25 14.05
C GLU A 121 2.22 -22.04 14.65
N ASP A 122 2.93 -20.91 14.81
CA ASP A 122 2.38 -19.67 15.36
C ASP A 122 2.69 -18.47 14.44
N TYR A 123 1.68 -18.01 13.71
CA TYR A 123 1.79 -16.83 12.82
C TYR A 123 1.83 -15.52 13.60
N GLU A 124 1.27 -15.46 14.81
CA GLU A 124 1.29 -14.26 15.63
C GLU A 124 2.70 -13.99 16.15
N GLU A 125 3.38 -15.06 16.60
CA GLU A 125 4.79 -14.99 16.98
C GLU A 125 5.68 -14.58 15.81
N LEU A 126 5.50 -15.21 14.63
CA LEU A 126 6.27 -14.87 13.44
C LEU A 126 6.04 -13.42 13.01
N ARG A 127 4.79 -12.93 13.00
CA ARG A 127 4.48 -11.52 12.74
C ARG A 127 5.18 -10.58 13.73
N GLY A 128 5.23 -10.96 15.00
CA GLY A 128 5.94 -10.22 16.03
C GLY A 128 7.43 -10.08 15.71
N HIS A 129 8.08 -11.13 15.23
CA HIS A 129 9.47 -11.11 14.78
C HIS A 129 9.69 -10.29 13.51
N LEU A 130 8.73 -10.27 12.57
CA LEU A 130 8.81 -9.52 11.32
C LEU A 130 8.48 -8.01 11.48
N ALA A 131 7.71 -7.63 12.50
CA ALA A 131 7.25 -6.26 12.70
C ALA A 131 8.39 -5.22 12.79
N PRO A 132 9.51 -5.46 13.51
CA PRO A 132 10.64 -4.53 13.55
C PRO A 132 11.29 -4.31 12.16
N TRP A 133 11.32 -5.34 11.33
CA TRP A 133 11.85 -5.27 9.97
C TRP A 133 10.93 -4.47 9.05
N ARG A 134 9.62 -4.71 9.12
CA ARG A 134 8.62 -3.94 8.39
C ARG A 134 8.69 -2.45 8.72
N SER A 135 8.88 -2.09 9.99
CA SER A 135 9.00 -0.70 10.42
C SER A 135 10.23 0.00 9.85
N ARG A 136 11.25 -0.75 9.45
CA ARG A 136 12.49 -0.28 8.79
C ARG A 136 12.39 -0.27 7.26
N GLY A 137 11.24 -0.66 6.70
CA GLY A 137 10.99 -0.70 5.26
C GLY A 137 11.46 -1.97 4.56
N VAL A 138 11.85 -3.02 5.31
CA VAL A 138 12.11 -4.35 4.75
C VAL A 138 10.80 -4.96 4.27
N ARG A 139 10.82 -5.55 3.08
CA ARG A 139 9.69 -6.21 2.45
C ARG A 139 9.76 -7.71 2.61
N PHE A 140 8.63 -8.37 2.39
CA PHE A 140 8.51 -9.81 2.53
C PHE A 140 7.93 -10.45 1.29
N ALA A 141 8.46 -11.63 0.94
CA ALA A 141 7.92 -12.49 -0.10
C ALA A 141 7.55 -13.85 0.48
N VAL A 142 6.52 -14.47 -0.06
CA VAL A 142 6.22 -15.90 0.16
C VAL A 142 6.64 -16.65 -1.09
N ASP A 143 7.48 -17.67 -0.89
CA ASP A 143 8.06 -18.49 -1.96
C ASP A 143 7.23 -19.75 -2.23
N ASP A 144 7.45 -20.37 -3.41
CA ASP A 144 6.86 -21.65 -3.85
C ASP A 144 5.32 -21.73 -3.81
N THR A 145 4.64 -20.62 -4.14
CA THR A 145 3.17 -20.59 -4.10
C THR A 145 2.57 -21.33 -5.31
N GLY A 146 2.01 -22.49 -5.07
CA GLY A 146 1.36 -23.27 -6.13
C GLY A 146 1.23 -24.76 -5.83
N ALA A 147 1.99 -25.29 -4.89
CA ALA A 147 2.01 -26.72 -4.56
C ALA A 147 1.01 -27.14 -3.46
N GLY A 148 0.34 -26.19 -2.73
CA GLY A 148 -0.56 -26.58 -1.66
C GLY A 148 -1.42 -25.48 -1.05
N TYR A 149 -2.37 -25.87 -0.18
CA TYR A 149 -3.26 -24.99 0.61
C TYR A 149 -2.50 -24.12 1.64
N SER A 150 -1.30 -24.51 2.03
CA SER A 150 -0.45 -23.81 2.99
C SER A 150 -0.04 -22.42 2.49
N SER A 151 0.30 -22.30 1.21
CA SER A 151 0.76 -21.05 0.59
C SER A 151 -0.26 -19.91 0.71
N LEU A 152 -1.53 -20.16 0.41
CA LEU A 152 -2.58 -19.13 0.52
C LEU A 152 -2.80 -18.70 1.97
N ARG A 153 -2.63 -19.62 2.93
CA ARG A 153 -2.68 -19.28 4.36
C ARG A 153 -1.52 -18.36 4.75
N HIS A 154 -0.28 -18.66 4.28
CA HIS A 154 0.87 -17.78 4.49
C HIS A 154 0.61 -16.38 3.96
N VAL A 155 0.01 -16.25 2.76
CA VAL A 155 -0.32 -14.94 2.19
C VAL A 155 -1.32 -14.18 3.06
N ILE A 156 -2.38 -14.83 3.55
CA ILE A 156 -3.40 -14.20 4.40
C ILE A 156 -2.80 -13.80 5.75
N GLU A 157 -1.99 -14.67 6.35
CA GLU A 157 -1.47 -14.46 7.71
C GLU A 157 -0.25 -13.54 7.75
N LEU A 158 0.61 -13.57 6.73
CA LEU A 158 1.84 -12.78 6.69
C LEU A 158 1.70 -11.45 5.96
N GLU A 159 0.64 -11.25 5.16
CA GLU A 159 0.44 -10.04 4.34
C GLU A 159 1.74 -9.65 3.59
N PRO A 160 2.29 -10.52 2.71
CA PRO A 160 3.56 -10.27 2.06
C PRO A 160 3.44 -9.22 0.95
N ASP A 161 4.55 -8.54 0.67
CA ASP A 161 4.64 -7.61 -0.45
C ASP A 161 4.71 -8.35 -1.81
N PHE A 162 5.24 -9.58 -1.81
CA PHE A 162 5.43 -10.39 -3.00
C PHE A 162 4.97 -11.84 -2.79
N LEU A 163 4.46 -12.42 -3.87
CA LEU A 163 4.06 -13.82 -3.98
C LEU A 163 4.79 -14.44 -5.16
N LYS A 164 5.61 -15.47 -4.94
CA LYS A 164 6.36 -16.15 -6.00
C LYS A 164 5.58 -17.36 -6.49
N LEU A 165 5.35 -17.43 -7.82
CA LEU A 165 4.75 -18.59 -8.49
C LEU A 165 5.86 -19.56 -8.86
N ASP A 166 5.71 -20.79 -8.41
CA ASP A 166 6.63 -21.89 -8.71
C ASP A 166 6.76 -22.12 -10.22
N LEU A 167 7.98 -22.49 -10.62
CA LEU A 167 8.34 -22.97 -11.96
C LEU A 167 7.32 -23.96 -12.56
N GLU A 168 6.74 -24.86 -11.76
CA GLU A 168 5.77 -25.84 -12.27
C GLU A 168 4.49 -25.21 -12.80
N LEU A 169 4.08 -24.07 -12.27
CA LEU A 169 2.93 -23.31 -12.77
C LEU A 169 3.25 -22.48 -14.00
N VAL A 170 4.51 -22.07 -14.13
CA VAL A 170 4.99 -21.19 -15.21
C VAL A 170 5.35 -21.99 -16.48
N ARG A 171 5.98 -23.15 -16.31
CA ARG A 171 6.41 -24.00 -17.43
C ARG A 171 5.24 -24.41 -18.31
N ASP A 172 5.38 -24.21 -19.62
CA ASP A 172 4.38 -24.51 -20.65
C ASP A 172 3.00 -23.83 -20.43
N ILE A 173 2.95 -22.73 -19.68
CA ILE A 173 1.71 -21.98 -19.41
C ILE A 173 1.05 -21.48 -20.71
N ASP A 174 1.81 -21.26 -21.78
CA ASP A 174 1.33 -20.88 -23.09
C ASP A 174 0.46 -21.98 -23.75
N ARG A 175 0.61 -23.23 -23.34
CA ARG A 175 -0.10 -24.39 -23.87
C ARG A 175 -1.13 -24.97 -22.92
N ASP A 176 -1.02 -24.71 -21.63
CA ASP A 176 -1.89 -25.26 -20.58
C ASP A 176 -2.96 -24.25 -20.13
N HIS A 177 -4.22 -24.54 -20.48
CA HIS A 177 -5.36 -23.70 -20.10
C HIS A 177 -5.59 -23.68 -18.59
N ASN A 178 -5.37 -24.80 -17.89
CA ASN A 178 -5.62 -24.91 -16.45
C ASN A 178 -4.60 -24.09 -15.67
N ARG A 179 -3.31 -24.14 -16.07
CA ARG A 179 -2.26 -23.30 -15.49
C ARG A 179 -2.55 -21.82 -15.71
N ARG A 180 -2.97 -21.40 -16.91
CA ARG A 180 -3.39 -20.03 -17.17
C ARG A 180 -4.55 -19.58 -16.30
N ALA A 181 -5.57 -20.44 -16.13
CA ALA A 181 -6.71 -20.13 -15.29
C ALA A 181 -6.32 -19.99 -13.82
N LEU A 182 -5.44 -20.88 -13.32
CA LEU A 182 -4.94 -20.83 -11.95
C LEU A 182 -4.08 -19.58 -11.72
N VAL A 183 -3.13 -19.27 -12.59
CA VAL A 183 -2.28 -18.07 -12.49
C VAL A 183 -3.13 -16.80 -12.49
N ARG A 184 -4.14 -16.70 -13.35
CA ARG A 184 -5.07 -15.56 -13.33
C ARG A 184 -5.84 -15.45 -12.02
N ALA A 185 -6.26 -16.56 -11.43
CA ALA A 185 -6.94 -16.57 -10.14
C ALA A 185 -6.01 -16.10 -9.01
N VAL A 186 -4.75 -16.56 -9.01
CA VAL A 186 -3.73 -16.12 -8.04
C VAL A 186 -3.40 -14.64 -8.22
N VAL A 187 -3.25 -14.15 -9.45
CA VAL A 187 -3.01 -12.72 -9.72
C VAL A 187 -4.19 -11.87 -9.25
N ALA A 188 -5.43 -12.31 -9.51
CA ALA A 188 -6.61 -11.60 -9.04
C ALA A 188 -6.68 -11.56 -7.51
N PHE A 189 -6.42 -12.68 -6.82
CA PHE A 189 -6.34 -12.75 -5.37
C PHE A 189 -5.23 -11.85 -4.81
N ALA A 190 -4.01 -11.95 -5.36
CA ALA A 190 -2.88 -11.12 -4.94
C ALA A 190 -3.18 -9.62 -5.09
N SER A 191 -3.85 -9.23 -6.16
CA SER A 191 -4.33 -7.85 -6.39
C SER A 191 -5.30 -7.38 -5.30
N GLU A 192 -6.23 -8.25 -4.87
CA GLU A 192 -7.20 -7.90 -3.81
C GLU A 192 -6.55 -7.69 -2.45
N VAL A 193 -5.46 -8.43 -2.16
CA VAL A 193 -4.71 -8.32 -0.90
C VAL A 193 -3.49 -7.38 -0.99
N GLY A 194 -3.29 -6.69 -2.12
CA GLY A 194 -2.21 -5.71 -2.30
C GLY A 194 -0.81 -6.31 -2.49
N THR A 195 -0.71 -7.58 -2.88
CA THR A 195 0.52 -8.34 -3.07
C THR A 195 0.92 -8.38 -4.55
N SER A 196 2.21 -8.21 -4.86
CA SER A 196 2.72 -8.32 -6.24
C SER A 196 3.15 -9.75 -6.56
N VAL A 197 2.76 -10.26 -7.74
CA VAL A 197 3.13 -11.62 -8.17
C VAL A 197 4.44 -11.61 -8.95
N ILE A 198 5.35 -12.53 -8.60
CA ILE A 198 6.60 -12.86 -9.31
C ILE A 198 6.45 -14.25 -9.92
N ALA A 199 6.54 -14.40 -11.24
CA ALA A 199 6.58 -15.72 -11.86
C ALA A 199 8.03 -16.16 -12.09
N GLU A 200 8.34 -17.36 -11.61
CA GLU A 200 9.67 -17.94 -11.68
C GLU A 200 9.85 -18.90 -12.87
N GLY A 201 11.11 -19.10 -13.23
CA GLY A 201 11.47 -20.09 -14.22
C GLY A 201 10.99 -19.80 -15.63
N VAL A 202 10.82 -18.54 -16.02
CA VAL A 202 10.45 -18.16 -17.39
C VAL A 202 11.61 -18.49 -18.35
N GLU A 203 11.41 -19.45 -19.24
CA GLU A 203 12.42 -19.95 -20.16
C GLU A 203 12.14 -19.56 -21.62
N THR A 204 10.88 -19.33 -21.97
CA THR A 204 10.47 -19.03 -23.34
C THR A 204 9.75 -17.69 -23.46
N ARG A 205 9.81 -17.11 -24.67
CA ARG A 205 9.07 -15.89 -24.99
C ARG A 205 7.56 -16.09 -24.93
N ALA A 206 7.06 -17.27 -25.29
CA ALA A 206 5.64 -17.61 -25.27
C ALA A 206 5.10 -17.63 -23.82
N GLU A 207 5.88 -18.18 -22.89
CA GLU A 207 5.55 -18.12 -21.46
C GLU A 207 5.51 -16.67 -20.97
N LEU A 208 6.55 -15.86 -21.28
CA LEU A 208 6.60 -14.45 -20.89
C LEU A 208 5.39 -13.66 -21.42
N GLU A 209 5.00 -13.89 -22.67
CA GLU A 209 3.83 -13.22 -23.26
C GLU A 209 2.52 -13.66 -22.59
N THR A 210 2.38 -14.95 -22.29
CA THR A 210 1.22 -15.49 -21.58
C THR A 210 1.11 -14.96 -20.16
N LEU A 211 2.23 -14.84 -19.43
CA LEU A 211 2.28 -14.24 -18.10
C LEU A 211 1.92 -12.74 -18.13
N ARG A 212 2.38 -12.02 -19.14
CA ARG A 212 1.97 -10.62 -19.37
C ARG A 212 0.47 -10.49 -19.62
N ASP A 213 -0.10 -11.39 -20.43
CA ASP A 213 -1.53 -11.42 -20.71
C ASP A 213 -2.36 -11.85 -19.48
N ALA A 214 -1.74 -12.58 -18.54
CA ALA A 214 -2.29 -12.91 -17.23
C ALA A 214 -2.07 -11.82 -16.18
N GLU A 215 -1.49 -10.66 -16.57
CA GLU A 215 -1.21 -9.50 -15.71
C GLU A 215 -0.23 -9.81 -14.56
N VAL A 216 0.68 -10.75 -14.74
CA VAL A 216 1.77 -11.01 -13.79
C VAL A 216 2.73 -9.81 -13.79
N HIS A 217 3.01 -9.26 -12.60
CA HIS A 217 3.75 -8.00 -12.46
C HIS A 217 5.26 -8.15 -12.69
N LEU A 218 5.84 -9.22 -12.17
CA LEU A 218 7.27 -9.47 -12.13
C LEU A 218 7.59 -10.87 -12.64
N VAL A 219 8.73 -11.03 -13.25
CA VAL A 219 9.19 -12.31 -13.80
C VAL A 219 10.67 -12.53 -13.53
N GLN A 220 11.05 -13.80 -13.39
CA GLN A 220 12.43 -14.27 -13.25
C GLN A 220 12.60 -15.56 -14.06
N GLY A 221 13.74 -15.75 -14.69
CA GLY A 221 14.00 -16.98 -15.43
C GLY A 221 15.15 -16.87 -16.43
N TYR A 222 15.49 -18.01 -17.02
CA TYR A 222 16.65 -18.12 -17.93
C TYR A 222 16.48 -17.39 -19.26
N LEU A 223 15.24 -17.10 -19.64
CA LEU A 223 14.97 -16.23 -20.79
C LEU A 223 15.55 -14.82 -20.58
N LEU A 224 15.52 -14.33 -19.35
CA LEU A 224 15.97 -12.99 -18.99
C LEU A 224 17.47 -12.96 -18.71
N ALA A 225 17.89 -13.75 -17.74
CA ALA A 225 19.28 -14.02 -17.43
C ALA A 225 19.41 -15.28 -16.56
N LYS A 226 20.50 -16.02 -16.76
CA LYS A 226 20.90 -17.07 -15.82
C LYS A 226 21.46 -16.46 -14.53
N PRO A 227 21.34 -17.16 -13.38
CA PRO A 227 22.09 -16.78 -12.20
C PRO A 227 23.58 -16.66 -12.51
N GLY A 228 24.19 -15.54 -12.12
CA GLY A 228 25.58 -15.22 -12.49
C GLY A 228 26.29 -14.39 -11.42
N PRO A 229 27.49 -13.90 -11.74
CA PRO A 229 28.25 -13.02 -10.86
C PRO A 229 27.42 -11.78 -10.51
N PRO A 230 27.81 -11.00 -9.48
CA PRO A 230 27.02 -9.91 -8.97
C PRO A 230 26.40 -9.04 -10.07
N TRP A 231 25.10 -8.90 -10.01
CA TRP A 231 24.27 -8.00 -10.80
C TRP A 231 24.29 -8.22 -12.32
N PRO A 232 23.96 -9.45 -12.80
CA PRO A 232 23.92 -9.71 -14.23
C PRO A 232 22.87 -8.84 -14.92
N SER A 233 23.22 -8.34 -16.12
CA SER A 233 22.26 -7.64 -16.98
C SER A 233 21.34 -8.63 -17.69
N ILE A 234 20.12 -8.19 -18.02
CA ILE A 234 19.18 -8.98 -18.81
C ILE A 234 19.61 -9.02 -20.29
N ALA A 235 19.18 -10.06 -21.00
CA ALA A 235 19.39 -10.16 -22.45
C ALA A 235 18.74 -8.96 -23.16
N THR A 236 19.54 -8.26 -23.97
CA THR A 236 19.15 -7.00 -24.64
C THR A 236 17.90 -7.14 -25.50
N GLU A 237 17.68 -8.30 -26.10
CA GLU A 237 16.49 -8.58 -26.93
C GLU A 237 15.18 -8.60 -26.14
N VAL A 238 15.22 -8.94 -24.86
CA VAL A 238 14.04 -8.96 -23.99
C VAL A 238 13.77 -7.55 -23.44
N GLY A 239 14.83 -6.81 -23.13
CA GLY A 239 14.72 -5.44 -22.61
C GLY A 239 14.30 -4.42 -23.68
N SER A 240 14.85 -4.50 -24.90
CA SER A 240 14.56 -3.52 -25.96
C SER A 240 13.15 -3.57 -26.53
N GLN A 241 12.49 -4.72 -26.49
CA GLN A 241 11.09 -4.83 -26.96
C GLN A 241 10.06 -4.48 -25.89
N SER A 242 10.43 -4.42 -24.62
CA SER A 242 9.55 -3.93 -23.54
C SER A 242 9.41 -2.41 -23.56
N ALA A 243 10.38 -1.67 -24.11
CA ALA A 243 10.30 -0.21 -24.27
C ALA A 243 9.34 0.24 -25.40
N HIS A 244 8.92 -0.67 -26.27
CA HIS A 244 7.91 -0.41 -27.28
C HIS A 244 6.63 -1.16 -26.93
N VAL A 245 5.78 -0.55 -26.10
CA VAL A 245 4.35 -0.90 -26.04
C VAL A 245 3.84 -0.68 -27.47
N THR A 246 3.67 -1.77 -28.23
CA THR A 246 3.15 -1.64 -29.59
C THR A 246 1.76 -1.01 -29.53
N PRO A 247 1.40 -0.10 -30.46
CA PRO A 247 0.09 0.55 -30.50
C PRO A 247 -1.09 -0.44 -30.40
N ARG A 248 -0.87 -1.67 -30.79
CA ARG A 248 -1.86 -2.76 -30.74
C ARG A 248 -2.12 -3.29 -29.32
N ARG A 249 -1.08 -3.39 -28.46
CA ARG A 249 -1.22 -3.87 -27.06
C ARG A 249 -1.80 -2.77 -26.15
N HIS A 250 -1.40 -1.55 -26.36
CA HIS A 250 -1.98 -0.39 -25.67
C HIS A 250 -3.49 -0.29 -25.97
N ARG A 251 -3.88 -0.50 -27.22
CA ARG A 251 -5.29 -0.52 -27.64
C ARG A 251 -6.08 -1.67 -27.01
N ALA A 252 -5.54 -2.90 -26.97
CA ALA A 252 -6.19 -4.04 -26.33
C ALA A 252 -6.40 -3.86 -24.82
N SER A 253 -5.45 -3.23 -24.13
CA SER A 253 -5.55 -2.90 -22.69
C SER A 253 -6.63 -1.82 -22.44
N LEU A 254 -6.67 -0.78 -23.27
CA LEU A 254 -7.71 0.26 -23.20
C LEU A 254 -9.09 -0.25 -23.59
N ASP A 255 -9.18 -1.24 -24.51
CA ASP A 255 -10.45 -1.90 -24.87
C ASP A 255 -11.01 -2.67 -23.66
N ARG A 256 -10.14 -3.25 -22.80
CA ARG A 256 -10.58 -3.85 -21.54
C ARG A 256 -11.15 -2.80 -20.58
N LEU A 257 -10.45 -1.69 -20.39
CA LEU A 257 -10.96 -0.58 -19.56
C LEU A 257 -12.31 -0.08 -20.07
N ARG A 258 -12.48 0.03 -21.40
CA ARG A 258 -13.77 0.43 -22.00
C ARG A 258 -14.89 -0.53 -21.63
N ILE A 259 -14.65 -1.84 -21.70
CA ILE A 259 -15.62 -2.85 -21.29
C ILE A 259 -15.97 -2.74 -19.80
N ASP A 260 -14.98 -2.54 -18.95
CA ASP A 260 -15.19 -2.41 -17.50
C ASP A 260 -15.95 -1.12 -17.18
N LEU A 261 -15.67 -0.02 -17.86
CA LEU A 261 -16.44 1.22 -17.75
C LEU A 261 -17.88 1.08 -18.24
N GLU A 262 -18.12 0.39 -19.37
CA GLU A 262 -19.48 0.13 -19.87
C GLU A 262 -20.34 -0.66 -18.87
N LYS A 263 -19.73 -1.54 -18.09
CA LYS A 263 -20.40 -2.35 -17.07
C LYS A 263 -20.55 -1.65 -15.73
N ALA A 264 -19.83 -0.55 -15.48
CA ALA A 264 -19.87 0.15 -14.20
C ALA A 264 -21.28 0.70 -13.93
N PRO A 265 -21.97 0.31 -12.84
CA PRO A 265 -23.35 0.72 -12.60
C PRO A 265 -23.48 2.18 -12.14
N ASP A 266 -22.43 2.72 -11.53
CA ASP A 266 -22.39 4.04 -10.91
C ASP A 266 -21.03 4.74 -11.09
N GLN A 267 -20.97 5.99 -10.66
CA GLN A 267 -19.80 6.85 -10.75
C GLN A 267 -18.60 6.28 -9.97
N ALA A 268 -18.82 5.79 -8.77
CA ALA A 268 -17.74 5.27 -7.91
C ALA A 268 -17.08 4.03 -8.52
N THR A 269 -17.89 3.11 -9.07
CA THR A 269 -17.42 1.92 -9.78
C THR A 269 -16.64 2.30 -11.05
N ALA A 270 -17.13 3.28 -11.83
CA ALA A 270 -16.44 3.75 -13.02
C ALA A 270 -15.07 4.38 -12.67
N CYS A 271 -15.00 5.22 -11.65
CA CYS A 271 -13.75 5.81 -11.17
C CYS A 271 -12.78 4.73 -10.66
N SER A 272 -13.29 3.75 -9.91
CA SER A 272 -12.50 2.63 -9.40
C SER A 272 -11.92 1.78 -10.54
N ALA A 273 -12.65 1.56 -11.63
CA ALA A 273 -12.14 0.83 -12.79
C ALA A 273 -10.92 1.52 -13.44
N VAL A 274 -10.94 2.86 -13.55
CA VAL A 274 -9.80 3.64 -14.08
C VAL A 274 -8.59 3.54 -13.16
N VAL A 275 -8.81 3.73 -11.86
CA VAL A 275 -7.75 3.68 -10.86
C VAL A 275 -7.11 2.28 -10.80
N GLU A 276 -7.92 1.24 -10.80
CA GLU A 276 -7.46 -0.15 -10.84
C GLU A 276 -6.66 -0.46 -12.11
N PHE A 277 -7.13 0.02 -13.25
CA PHE A 277 -6.43 -0.11 -14.54
C PHE A 277 -5.02 0.50 -14.51
N LEU A 278 -4.86 1.70 -13.91
CA LEU A 278 -3.58 2.37 -13.80
C LEU A 278 -2.68 1.71 -12.76
N PHE A 279 -3.23 1.32 -11.61
CA PHE A 279 -2.49 0.65 -10.54
C PHE A 279 -1.84 -0.66 -11.01
N ARG A 280 -2.54 -1.47 -11.82
CA ARG A 280 -2.01 -2.70 -12.41
C ARG A 280 -0.84 -2.50 -13.38
N ARG A 281 -0.53 -1.27 -13.77
CA ARG A 281 0.59 -0.94 -14.68
C ARG A 281 1.95 -0.79 -14.00
N GLY A 282 2.04 -1.07 -12.71
CA GLY A 282 3.28 -1.05 -11.93
C GLY A 282 3.34 0.17 -11.00
N GLN A 283 4.28 0.30 -10.16
CA GLN A 283 4.53 1.25 -9.04
C GLN A 283 3.88 2.66 -9.12
N LEU A 284 2.69 2.75 -9.71
CA LEU A 284 1.89 3.96 -9.82
C LEU A 284 0.87 3.97 -8.67
N MET A 285 0.69 5.11 -8.06
CA MET A 285 -0.31 5.35 -7.03
C MET A 285 -1.38 6.30 -7.60
N PRO A 286 -2.36 5.75 -8.34
CA PRO A 286 -3.40 6.56 -8.95
C PRO A 286 -4.44 6.99 -7.94
N SER A 287 -4.88 8.23 -8.06
CA SER A 287 -6.02 8.79 -7.34
C SER A 287 -6.89 9.62 -8.28
N LEU A 288 -8.20 9.54 -8.08
CA LEU A 288 -9.18 10.20 -8.93
C LEU A 288 -10.07 11.10 -8.10
N TYR A 289 -10.12 12.35 -8.47
CA TYR A 289 -10.87 13.38 -7.78
C TYR A 289 -11.97 13.94 -8.67
N LEU A 290 -13.15 14.13 -8.12
CA LEU A 290 -14.25 14.84 -8.78
C LEU A 290 -14.66 16.06 -7.96
N GLU A 291 -15.12 17.09 -8.66
CA GLU A 291 -15.60 18.32 -8.04
C GLU A 291 -16.94 18.08 -7.34
N ALA A 292 -17.00 18.51 -6.09
CA ALA A 292 -18.23 18.65 -5.33
C ALA A 292 -18.18 19.93 -4.50
N ARG A 293 -19.17 20.79 -4.67
CA ARG A 293 -19.36 22.05 -3.92
C ARG A 293 -18.13 22.95 -3.89
N GLY A 294 -17.43 23.06 -5.02
CA GLY A 294 -16.28 23.93 -5.19
C GLY A 294 -14.95 23.39 -4.67
N THR A 295 -14.90 22.10 -4.30
CA THR A 295 -13.68 21.41 -3.90
C THR A 295 -13.55 20.07 -4.61
N LEU A 296 -12.33 19.57 -4.71
CA LEU A 296 -12.06 18.21 -5.23
C LEU A 296 -12.23 17.16 -4.13
N ARG A 297 -12.99 16.12 -4.45
CA ARG A 297 -13.21 14.95 -3.59
C ARG A 297 -12.60 13.71 -4.20
N CYS A 298 -11.78 12.98 -3.45
CA CYS A 298 -11.23 11.72 -3.90
C CYS A 298 -12.33 10.65 -3.94
N VAL A 299 -12.66 10.20 -5.14
CA VAL A 299 -13.71 9.18 -5.38
C VAL A 299 -13.11 7.79 -5.44
N ALA A 300 -11.90 7.64 -5.98
CA ALA A 300 -11.21 6.37 -6.08
C ALA A 300 -9.69 6.58 -5.99
N GLN A 301 -8.99 5.59 -5.42
CA GLN A 301 -7.54 5.58 -5.33
C GLN A 301 -7.01 4.15 -5.11
N ARG A 302 -5.70 3.94 -5.42
CA ARG A 302 -4.96 2.72 -5.13
C ARG A 302 -3.50 3.02 -4.80
N GLY A 303 -2.89 2.16 -3.96
CA GLY A 303 -1.49 2.30 -3.55
C GLY A 303 -1.21 3.41 -2.56
N LEU A 304 -2.22 4.21 -2.23
CA LEU A 304 -2.16 5.28 -1.22
C LEU A 304 -2.82 4.80 0.07
N TRP A 305 -2.13 4.93 1.17
CA TRP A 305 -2.71 4.68 2.47
C TRP A 305 -3.45 5.89 3.03
N GLN A 306 -3.00 7.08 2.64
CA GLN A 306 -3.56 8.36 3.07
C GLN A 306 -4.00 9.19 1.86
N VAL A 307 -5.15 9.80 1.97
CA VAL A 307 -5.71 10.71 0.98
C VAL A 307 -5.94 12.07 1.61
N LEU A 308 -5.44 13.10 0.95
CA LEU A 308 -5.77 14.50 1.23
C LEU A 308 -7.02 14.86 0.43
N ASP A 309 -8.07 15.35 1.08
CA ASP A 309 -9.38 15.54 0.46
C ASP A 309 -9.96 16.94 0.69
N GLY A 310 -10.93 17.32 -0.14
CA GLY A 310 -11.54 18.64 -0.08
C GLY A 310 -10.62 19.76 -0.57
N MET A 311 -9.74 19.47 -1.53
CA MET A 311 -8.79 20.43 -2.07
C MET A 311 -9.48 21.52 -2.89
N PRO A 312 -9.27 22.82 -2.57
CA PRO A 312 -9.66 23.91 -3.47
C PRO A 312 -8.77 23.93 -4.71
N GLY A 313 -9.26 24.50 -5.80
CA GLY A 313 -8.52 24.57 -7.08
C GLY A 313 -7.22 25.41 -7.07
N THR A 314 -6.84 25.96 -5.92
CA THR A 314 -5.60 26.71 -5.72
C THR A 314 -4.53 25.93 -4.98
N VAL A 315 -4.83 24.72 -4.50
CA VAL A 315 -3.98 23.94 -3.61
C VAL A 315 -3.58 22.63 -4.27
N GLY A 316 -2.31 22.33 -4.23
CA GLY A 316 -1.74 21.11 -4.77
C GLY A 316 -1.70 21.04 -6.30
N ILE A 317 -0.97 20.08 -6.83
CA ILE A 317 -0.87 19.81 -8.28
C ILE A 317 -2.25 19.41 -8.81
N THR A 318 -2.98 18.60 -8.08
CA THR A 318 -4.32 18.11 -8.43
C THR A 318 -5.34 19.26 -8.52
N GLY A 319 -5.37 20.16 -7.52
CA GLY A 319 -6.28 21.32 -7.53
C GLY A 319 -5.98 22.28 -8.68
N ARG A 320 -4.69 22.54 -8.94
CA ARG A 320 -4.27 23.38 -10.08
C ARG A 320 -4.62 22.77 -11.42
N THR A 321 -4.40 21.47 -11.60
CA THR A 321 -4.78 20.74 -12.83
C THR A 321 -6.26 20.92 -13.14
N TRP A 322 -7.12 20.73 -12.14
CA TRP A 322 -8.56 20.93 -12.29
C TRP A 322 -8.90 22.39 -12.65
N LYS A 323 -8.36 23.35 -11.91
CA LYS A 323 -8.67 24.78 -12.10
C LYS A 323 -8.17 25.32 -13.44
N GLU A 324 -6.96 24.94 -13.85
CA GLU A 324 -6.32 25.39 -15.08
C GLU A 324 -6.80 24.61 -16.31
N GLY A 325 -7.41 23.44 -16.11
CA GLY A 325 -7.90 22.57 -17.19
C GLY A 325 -6.79 22.05 -18.10
N ARG A 326 -5.58 21.90 -17.60
CA ARG A 326 -4.42 21.37 -18.34
C ARG A 326 -3.66 20.34 -17.53
N ALA A 327 -3.02 19.40 -18.23
CA ALA A 327 -2.14 18.42 -17.60
C ALA A 327 -0.92 19.08 -16.94
N LEU A 328 -0.52 18.57 -15.79
CA LEU A 328 0.73 18.90 -15.11
C LEU A 328 1.57 17.64 -14.96
N VAL A 329 2.83 17.73 -15.37
CA VAL A 329 3.81 16.64 -15.27
C VAL A 329 5.00 17.14 -14.46
N ILE A 330 5.24 16.54 -13.32
CA ILE A 330 6.32 16.91 -12.39
C ILE A 330 7.26 15.70 -12.26
N GLU A 331 8.41 15.78 -12.91
CA GLU A 331 9.39 14.69 -12.92
C GLU A 331 10.18 14.59 -11.61
N ASN A 332 10.24 15.68 -10.84
CA ASN A 332 10.84 15.72 -9.50
C ASN A 332 9.99 16.60 -8.58
N VAL A 333 9.32 15.97 -7.62
CA VAL A 333 8.43 16.68 -6.68
C VAL A 333 9.14 17.32 -5.51
N ALA A 334 10.38 16.95 -5.20
CA ALA A 334 11.10 17.32 -3.99
C ALA A 334 11.18 18.85 -3.77
N ASP A 335 11.32 19.62 -4.84
CA ASP A 335 11.45 21.08 -4.77
C ASP A 335 10.25 21.82 -5.40
N HIS A 336 9.16 21.11 -5.72
CA HIS A 336 8.01 21.74 -6.39
C HIS A 336 7.11 22.45 -5.37
N PRO A 337 6.87 23.77 -5.52
CA PRO A 337 6.19 24.56 -4.49
C PRO A 337 4.72 24.19 -4.26
N ASP A 338 4.10 23.56 -5.23
CA ASP A 338 2.70 23.14 -5.15
C ASP A 338 2.54 21.66 -4.79
N TYR A 339 3.65 20.92 -4.56
CA TYR A 339 3.55 19.54 -4.17
C TYR A 339 3.10 19.41 -2.71
N LEU A 340 2.08 18.60 -2.48
CA LEU A 340 1.59 18.25 -1.15
C LEU A 340 2.05 16.83 -0.82
N GLU A 341 3.00 16.70 0.09
CA GLU A 341 3.50 15.41 0.50
C GLU A 341 2.46 14.65 1.33
N ALA A 342 1.73 13.74 0.69
CA ALA A 342 0.84 12.80 1.36
C ALA A 342 1.60 11.55 1.84
N ILE A 343 2.65 11.16 1.12
CA ILE A 343 3.45 9.97 1.39
C ILE A 343 4.93 10.27 1.19
N PRO A 344 5.79 9.92 2.15
CA PRO A 344 7.23 10.08 2.00
C PRO A 344 7.81 9.29 0.83
N GLY A 345 8.73 9.91 0.10
CA GLY A 345 9.52 9.26 -0.94
C GLY A 345 8.88 9.18 -2.31
N VAL A 346 7.82 9.92 -2.59
CA VAL A 346 7.34 10.18 -3.94
C VAL A 346 8.43 10.94 -4.71
N VAL A 347 8.70 10.49 -5.93
CA VAL A 347 9.70 11.09 -6.83
C VAL A 347 9.04 11.98 -7.86
N ALA A 348 7.93 11.53 -8.42
CA ALA A 348 7.27 12.20 -9.53
C ALA A 348 5.74 12.13 -9.41
N GLU A 349 5.07 13.14 -9.97
CA GLU A 349 3.61 13.25 -10.01
C GLU A 349 3.15 13.70 -11.39
N MET A 350 2.04 13.10 -11.87
CA MET A 350 1.39 13.49 -13.13
C MET A 350 -0.11 13.56 -12.91
N CYS A 351 -0.70 14.65 -13.35
CA CYS A 351 -2.11 14.89 -13.18
C CYS A 351 -2.74 15.41 -14.47
N VAL A 352 -3.89 14.83 -14.85
CA VAL A 352 -4.67 15.27 -16.03
C VAL A 352 -6.09 15.66 -15.63
N PRO A 353 -6.70 16.69 -16.27
CA PRO A 353 -8.06 17.09 -15.98
C PRO A 353 -9.08 16.10 -16.57
N ILE A 354 -10.20 15.91 -15.86
CA ILE A 354 -11.36 15.17 -16.34
C ILE A 354 -12.41 16.18 -16.79
N PHE A 355 -12.85 16.08 -18.04
CA PHE A 355 -13.82 17.02 -18.62
C PHE A 355 -15.19 16.38 -18.77
N LEU A 356 -16.24 17.13 -18.42
CA LEU A 356 -17.58 16.88 -18.92
C LEU A 356 -17.95 18.03 -19.85
N ASP A 357 -18.10 17.71 -21.13
CA ASP A 357 -18.18 18.68 -22.23
C ASP A 357 -16.93 19.58 -22.25
N LYS A 358 -17.06 20.87 -21.92
CA LYS A 358 -15.95 21.82 -21.88
C LYS A 358 -15.55 22.23 -20.45
N THR A 359 -16.19 21.64 -19.45
CA THR A 359 -15.95 21.99 -18.04
C THR A 359 -15.08 20.92 -17.40
N ALA A 360 -14.00 21.32 -16.76
CA ALA A 360 -13.20 20.42 -15.94
C ALA A 360 -13.99 20.09 -14.66
N ILE A 361 -14.37 18.82 -14.51
CA ILE A 361 -15.16 18.31 -13.39
C ILE A 361 -14.31 17.54 -12.37
N GLY A 362 -13.03 17.42 -12.61
CA GLY A 362 -12.14 16.67 -11.73
C GLY A 362 -10.74 16.53 -12.27
N ALA A 363 -9.97 15.68 -11.63
CA ALA A 363 -8.59 15.37 -11.98
C ALA A 363 -8.26 13.91 -11.74
N LEU A 364 -7.49 13.32 -12.65
CA LEU A 364 -6.90 12.00 -12.52
C LEU A 364 -5.41 12.19 -12.23
N ASN A 365 -5.00 11.79 -11.04
CA ASN A 365 -3.65 11.95 -10.52
C ASN A 365 -2.92 10.62 -10.43
N VAL A 366 -1.61 10.65 -10.64
CA VAL A 366 -0.70 9.52 -10.44
C VAL A 366 0.55 10.00 -9.75
N GLU A 367 0.85 9.47 -8.60
CA GLU A 367 2.14 9.60 -7.93
C GLU A 367 3.00 8.37 -8.18
N SER A 368 4.33 8.54 -8.16
CA SER A 368 5.28 7.46 -8.39
C SER A 368 6.52 7.59 -7.50
N LEU A 369 7.00 6.42 -7.03
CA LEU A 369 8.24 6.29 -6.26
C LEU A 369 9.47 6.10 -7.17
N SER A 370 9.28 6.21 -8.47
CA SER A 370 10.31 6.10 -9.51
C SER A 370 9.97 7.07 -10.66
N PRO A 371 10.88 7.35 -11.57
CA PRO A 371 10.58 8.17 -12.75
C PRO A 371 9.35 7.65 -13.49
N LEU A 372 8.55 8.58 -14.01
CA LEU A 372 7.32 8.26 -14.74
C LEU A 372 7.64 7.50 -16.04
N PRO A 373 6.90 6.43 -16.36
CA PRO A 373 7.14 5.69 -17.58
C PRO A 373 6.79 6.53 -18.84
N PRO A 374 7.54 6.36 -19.94
CA PRO A 374 7.22 7.01 -21.21
C PRO A 374 5.81 6.66 -21.70
N GLY A 375 5.10 7.62 -22.27
CA GLY A 375 3.75 7.43 -22.80
C GLY A 375 2.64 7.34 -21.72
N LEU A 376 2.99 7.65 -20.46
CA LEU A 376 1.98 7.68 -19.38
C LEU A 376 0.99 8.82 -19.57
N LEU A 377 1.42 9.98 -20.05
CA LEU A 377 0.55 11.14 -20.26
C LEU A 377 -0.59 10.80 -21.22
N GLU A 378 -0.28 10.25 -22.38
CA GLU A 378 -1.27 9.84 -23.38
C GLU A 378 -2.23 8.77 -22.82
N THR A 379 -1.70 7.89 -21.98
CA THR A 379 -2.52 6.87 -21.29
C THR A 379 -3.50 7.52 -20.31
N LEU A 380 -3.04 8.46 -19.46
CA LEU A 380 -3.90 9.16 -18.51
C LEU A 380 -4.98 9.99 -19.23
N GLU A 381 -4.61 10.72 -20.28
CA GLU A 381 -5.55 11.52 -21.08
C GLU A 381 -6.64 10.64 -21.71
N GLU A 382 -6.27 9.46 -22.23
CA GLU A 382 -7.25 8.53 -22.80
C GLU A 382 -8.13 7.89 -21.71
N CYS A 383 -7.58 7.56 -20.54
CA CYS A 383 -8.36 7.10 -19.37
C CYS A 383 -9.36 8.17 -18.93
N ALA A 384 -8.93 9.42 -18.81
CA ALA A 384 -9.80 10.55 -18.44
C ALA A 384 -10.92 10.76 -19.47
N ARG A 385 -10.62 10.63 -20.77
CA ARG A 385 -11.61 10.72 -21.85
C ARG A 385 -12.64 9.60 -21.79
N LEU A 386 -12.21 8.33 -21.64
CA LEU A 386 -13.10 7.16 -21.52
C LEU A 386 -14.02 7.27 -20.29
N LEU A 387 -13.45 7.71 -19.17
CA LEU A 387 -14.22 7.98 -17.96
C LEU A 387 -15.26 9.07 -18.17
N SER A 388 -14.88 10.19 -18.80
CA SER A 388 -15.79 11.30 -19.12
C SER A 388 -17.00 10.82 -19.93
N ASP A 389 -16.77 9.95 -20.92
CA ASP A 389 -17.85 9.36 -21.72
C ASP A 389 -18.80 8.52 -20.86
N ARG A 390 -18.27 7.78 -19.87
CA ARG A 390 -19.10 6.99 -18.94
C ARG A 390 -19.87 7.86 -17.95
N LEU A 391 -19.23 8.86 -17.37
CA LEU A 391 -19.85 9.75 -16.36
C LEU A 391 -21.08 10.52 -16.89
N ARG A 392 -21.20 10.72 -18.22
CA ARG A 392 -22.42 11.29 -18.82
C ARG A 392 -23.67 10.42 -18.63
N SER A 393 -23.51 9.12 -18.42
CA SER A 393 -24.61 8.15 -18.44
C SER A 393 -24.91 7.50 -17.09
N VAL A 394 -24.02 7.64 -16.09
CA VAL A 394 -24.22 7.00 -14.77
C VAL A 394 -24.67 8.00 -13.71
N ARG A 395 -25.55 7.52 -12.80
CA ARG A 395 -26.00 8.28 -11.63
C ARG A 395 -25.20 7.83 -10.40
N ASP A 396 -25.01 8.75 -9.47
CA ASP A 396 -24.37 8.47 -8.20
C ASP A 396 -25.41 8.01 -7.17
N HIS A 397 -25.41 6.71 -6.85
CA HIS A 397 -26.32 6.11 -5.85
C HIS A 397 -25.65 5.98 -4.47
N ALA A 398 -24.32 5.95 -4.40
CA ALA A 398 -23.60 5.78 -3.14
C ALA A 398 -23.68 7.05 -2.27
N ALA A 399 -23.64 8.22 -2.89
CA ALA A 399 -23.77 9.51 -2.23
C ALA A 399 -25.08 9.61 -1.44
N ASP A 400 -26.19 9.09 -1.98
CA ASP A 400 -27.50 9.19 -1.35
C ASP A 400 -27.54 8.52 0.04
N THR A 401 -26.89 7.35 0.21
CA THR A 401 -26.87 6.61 1.48
C THR A 401 -26.03 7.30 2.55
N ALA A 402 -24.87 7.85 2.21
CA ALA A 402 -24.00 8.58 3.13
C ALA A 402 -24.69 9.86 3.61
N TRP A 403 -25.31 10.61 2.69
CA TRP A 403 -26.09 11.81 3.01
C TRP A 403 -27.33 11.52 3.86
N GLN A 404 -28.03 10.40 3.65
CA GLN A 404 -29.16 9.99 4.49
C GLN A 404 -28.72 9.72 5.94
N ARG A 405 -27.62 8.99 6.15
CA ARG A 405 -27.06 8.76 7.49
C ARG A 405 -26.67 10.08 8.18
N ALA A 406 -26.00 10.96 7.43
CA ALA A 406 -25.62 12.26 7.95
C ALA A 406 -26.82 13.17 8.28
N ALA A 407 -27.88 13.17 7.49
CA ALA A 407 -29.10 13.92 7.78
C ALA A 407 -29.80 13.45 9.07
N GLN A 408 -29.85 12.12 9.29
CA GLN A 408 -30.34 11.56 10.54
C GLN A 408 -29.48 12.01 11.73
N ALA A 409 -28.17 11.91 11.61
CA ALA A 409 -27.23 12.35 12.64
C ALA A 409 -27.32 13.87 12.91
N ALA A 410 -27.44 14.70 11.88
CA ALA A 410 -27.65 16.14 12.02
C ALA A 410 -28.91 16.48 12.81
N THR A 411 -30.01 15.70 12.60
CA THR A 411 -31.23 15.84 13.39
C THR A 411 -31.00 15.55 14.87
N VAL A 412 -30.15 14.56 15.19
CA VAL A 412 -29.78 14.26 16.58
C VAL A 412 -28.88 15.37 17.14
N LEU A 413 -27.86 15.79 16.39
CA LEU A 413 -26.95 16.86 16.79
C LEU A 413 -27.67 18.16 17.11
N SER A 414 -28.65 18.55 16.30
CA SER A 414 -29.42 19.80 16.49
C SER A 414 -30.24 19.83 17.80
N ARG A 415 -30.47 18.67 18.44
CA ARG A 415 -31.20 18.54 19.72
C ARG A 415 -30.26 18.46 20.92
N LEU A 416 -28.93 18.40 20.70
CA LEU A 416 -27.97 18.36 21.79
C LEU A 416 -27.88 19.72 22.47
N VAL A 417 -27.91 19.71 23.79
CA VAL A 417 -27.79 20.92 24.62
C VAL A 417 -26.40 20.94 25.26
N ALA A 418 -25.82 22.13 25.37
CA ALA A 418 -24.59 22.38 26.10
C ALA A 418 -24.66 21.84 27.54
N GLY A 419 -23.66 21.12 27.99
CA GLY A 419 -23.61 20.55 29.33
C GLY A 419 -22.57 19.43 29.46
N PRO A 420 -22.44 18.84 30.66
CA PRO A 420 -21.55 17.70 30.89
C PRO A 420 -21.83 16.56 29.90
N GLY A 421 -20.77 15.93 29.38
CA GLY A 421 -20.87 14.83 28.42
C GLY A 421 -21.26 15.23 26.99
N LEU A 422 -21.31 16.54 26.66
CA LEU A 422 -21.54 16.97 25.28
C LEU A 422 -20.49 16.42 24.30
N PRO A 423 -19.17 16.46 24.60
CA PRO A 423 -18.15 15.90 23.72
C PRO A 423 -18.40 14.44 23.34
N GLU A 424 -18.72 13.59 24.31
CA GLU A 424 -18.98 12.17 24.09
C GLU A 424 -20.25 11.93 23.27
N ARG A 425 -21.31 12.73 23.49
CA ARG A 425 -22.55 12.65 22.70
C ARG A 425 -22.32 13.08 21.25
N LEU A 426 -21.53 14.13 21.02
CA LEU A 426 -21.14 14.55 19.67
C LEU A 426 -20.35 13.46 18.96
N LEU A 427 -19.34 12.88 19.64
CA LEU A 427 -18.54 11.80 19.09
C LEU A 427 -19.37 10.57 18.75
N ASN A 428 -20.28 10.14 19.65
CA ASN A 428 -21.16 9.00 19.38
C ASN A 428 -22.00 9.23 18.13
N CYS A 429 -22.57 10.42 17.97
CA CYS A 429 -23.42 10.74 16.84
C CYS A 429 -22.65 10.70 15.51
N ILE A 430 -21.44 11.26 15.47
CA ILE A 430 -20.60 11.30 14.26
C ILE A 430 -20.00 9.92 13.97
N ARG A 431 -19.55 9.19 14.99
CA ARG A 431 -19.10 7.80 14.86
C ARG A 431 -20.17 6.91 14.22
N ASP A 432 -21.40 6.97 14.75
CA ASP A 432 -22.49 6.13 14.27
C ASP A 432 -22.88 6.47 12.81
N ALA A 433 -22.78 7.75 12.42
CA ALA A 433 -22.98 8.16 11.04
C ALA A 433 -21.85 7.71 10.10
N SER A 434 -20.61 7.63 10.60
CA SER A 434 -19.43 7.26 9.81
C SER A 434 -19.33 5.76 9.53
N GLY A 435 -19.90 4.91 10.39
CA GLY A 435 -19.69 3.46 10.37
C GLY A 435 -18.32 3.02 10.89
N LEU A 436 -17.53 3.94 11.45
CA LEU A 436 -16.28 3.64 12.15
C LEU A 436 -16.56 3.31 13.62
N ASP A 437 -15.67 2.58 14.31
CA ASP A 437 -15.96 2.05 15.65
C ASP A 437 -15.44 2.93 16.79
N SER A 438 -14.50 3.83 16.54
CA SER A 438 -13.84 4.64 17.55
C SER A 438 -13.76 6.10 17.13
N ALA A 439 -13.80 7.01 18.09
CA ALA A 439 -13.69 8.45 17.82
C ALA A 439 -12.99 9.20 18.95
N CYS A 440 -12.28 10.27 18.59
CA CYS A 440 -11.59 11.16 19.49
C CYS A 440 -11.85 12.62 19.12
N LEU A 441 -12.10 13.47 20.12
CA LEU A 441 -12.18 14.91 19.98
C LEU A 441 -10.85 15.54 20.43
N VAL A 442 -10.17 16.20 19.51
CA VAL A 442 -8.96 16.98 19.77
C VAL A 442 -9.33 18.45 19.66
N LEU A 443 -9.09 19.23 20.70
CA LEU A 443 -9.28 20.68 20.69
C LEU A 443 -7.94 21.41 20.68
N THR A 444 -7.85 22.47 19.87
CA THR A 444 -6.67 23.35 19.80
C THR A 444 -6.72 24.30 20.98
N GLY A 445 -5.71 24.24 21.84
CA GLY A 445 -5.52 25.17 22.96
C GLY A 445 -4.51 26.26 22.62
N PRO A 446 -4.35 27.30 23.49
CA PRO A 446 -3.37 28.38 23.30
C PRO A 446 -1.93 27.88 23.24
N GLU A 447 -1.62 26.79 23.92
CA GLU A 447 -0.27 26.22 24.00
C GLU A 447 -0.07 25.04 23.07
N ALA A 448 -1.09 24.15 22.98
CA ALA A 448 -1.01 22.94 22.18
C ALA A 448 -2.38 22.24 22.02
N PRO A 449 -2.57 21.38 20.98
CA PRO A 449 -3.76 20.55 20.85
C PRO A 449 -3.83 19.51 21.97
N ARG A 450 -5.06 19.18 22.43
CA ARG A 450 -5.29 18.18 23.48
C ARG A 450 -6.50 17.32 23.19
N VAL A 451 -6.39 16.04 23.55
CA VAL A 451 -7.51 15.10 23.54
C VAL A 451 -8.52 15.52 24.62
N ARG A 452 -9.77 15.68 24.24
CA ARG A 452 -10.85 16.13 25.11
C ARG A 452 -11.85 15.02 25.49
N ALA A 453 -12.11 14.14 24.56
CA ALA A 453 -12.97 12.98 24.76
C ALA A 453 -12.56 11.86 23.78
N VAL A 454 -12.76 10.62 24.19
CA VAL A 454 -12.53 9.42 23.36
C VAL A 454 -13.66 8.43 23.59
N ILE A 455 -14.01 7.67 22.55
CA ILE A 455 -15.01 6.61 22.60
C ILE A 455 -14.60 5.45 21.67
N GLY A 456 -15.06 4.27 21.97
CA GLY A 456 -14.89 3.08 21.12
C GLY A 456 -13.77 2.14 21.54
N PRO A 457 -13.57 1.04 20.80
CA PRO A 457 -12.57 0.01 21.12
C PRO A 457 -11.11 0.50 21.13
N LEU A 458 -10.78 1.52 20.34
CA LEU A 458 -9.41 2.11 20.25
C LEU A 458 -9.27 3.36 21.15
N ALA A 459 -10.04 3.45 22.25
CA ALA A 459 -10.05 4.62 23.12
C ALA A 459 -8.71 4.83 23.84
N GLU A 460 -8.02 3.78 24.25
CA GLU A 460 -6.72 3.84 24.92
C GLU A 460 -5.64 4.40 23.97
N GLU A 461 -5.59 3.91 22.75
CA GLU A 461 -4.65 4.33 21.71
C GLU A 461 -4.89 5.78 21.28
N LEU A 462 -6.16 6.16 21.10
CA LEU A 462 -6.55 7.53 20.79
C LEU A 462 -6.25 8.51 21.94
N GLN A 463 -6.37 8.07 23.19
CA GLN A 463 -6.02 8.87 24.37
C GLN A 463 -4.49 9.02 24.54
N ALA A 464 -3.71 8.04 24.09
CA ALA A 464 -2.26 7.98 24.21
C ALA A 464 -1.52 8.72 23.08
N LEU A 465 -2.23 9.38 22.15
CA LEU A 465 -1.61 10.18 21.09
C LEU A 465 -0.63 11.21 21.67
N SER A 466 0.59 11.21 21.17
CA SER A 466 1.64 12.15 21.59
C SER A 466 1.33 13.57 21.11
N MET A 467 2.04 14.54 21.68
CA MET A 467 1.93 15.94 21.25
C MET A 467 2.31 16.10 19.77
N ASP A 468 3.35 15.41 19.33
CA ASP A 468 3.82 15.44 17.94
C ASP A 468 2.77 14.83 17.00
N ASP A 469 2.11 13.74 17.40
CA ASP A 469 1.00 13.16 16.63
C ASP A 469 -0.17 14.14 16.51
N LEU A 470 -0.56 14.77 17.60
CA LEU A 470 -1.66 15.74 17.62
C LEU A 470 -1.35 16.99 16.79
N GLN A 471 -0.10 17.48 16.81
CA GLN A 471 0.35 18.59 15.97
C GLN A 471 0.37 18.19 14.49
N SER A 472 0.87 17.01 14.17
CA SER A 472 0.89 16.48 12.80
C SER A 472 -0.52 16.31 12.25
N LEU A 473 -1.44 15.68 13.00
CA LEU A 473 -2.86 15.59 12.65
C LEU A 473 -3.50 16.95 12.45
N SER A 474 -3.09 17.92 13.27
CA SER A 474 -3.58 19.29 13.17
C SER A 474 -3.04 20.00 11.94
N SER A 475 -1.78 19.83 11.57
CA SER A 475 -1.20 20.46 10.38
C SER A 475 -1.74 19.88 9.08
N LEU A 476 -1.98 18.56 9.03
CA LEU A 476 -2.52 17.88 7.85
C LEU A 476 -3.83 18.45 7.32
N VAL A 477 -4.71 18.92 8.21
CA VAL A 477 -6.02 19.47 7.83
C VAL A 477 -6.05 21.00 7.91
N GLY A 478 -4.88 21.67 7.79
CA GLY A 478 -4.76 23.14 7.84
C GLY A 478 -5.30 23.82 6.59
N ASP A 479 -4.80 23.39 5.43
CA ASP A 479 -5.13 23.95 4.10
C ASP A 479 -6.12 23.10 3.29
N ILE A 480 -6.44 21.91 3.79
CA ILE A 480 -7.39 20.96 3.20
C ILE A 480 -8.54 20.67 4.16
N ARG A 481 -9.65 20.12 3.65
CA ARG A 481 -10.84 19.91 4.50
C ARG A 481 -10.77 18.66 5.36
N SER A 482 -10.15 17.60 4.89
CA SER A 482 -10.07 16.32 5.62
C SER A 482 -8.94 15.45 5.12
N CYS A 483 -8.61 14.44 5.93
CA CYS A 483 -7.65 13.40 5.59
C CYS A 483 -8.21 12.06 6.06
N TYR A 484 -8.04 11.01 5.27
CA TYR A 484 -8.49 9.67 5.65
C TYR A 484 -7.63 8.57 5.03
N THR A 485 -7.76 7.36 5.60
CA THR A 485 -7.11 6.18 5.06
C THR A 485 -7.95 5.56 3.95
N ALA A 486 -7.29 5.10 2.96
CA ALA A 486 -7.87 4.58 1.76
C ALA A 486 -8.17 3.07 1.77
N GLY A 487 -7.95 2.41 2.88
CA GLY A 487 -8.25 0.99 3.07
C GLY A 487 -7.24 0.02 2.45
N ASP A 488 -6.10 0.52 1.95
CA ASP A 488 -5.02 -0.35 1.49
C ASP A 488 -3.97 -0.48 2.60
N SER A 489 -3.96 -1.64 3.29
CA SER A 489 -3.09 -1.90 4.44
C SER A 489 -1.61 -2.06 4.07
N SER A 490 -1.31 -2.27 2.79
CA SER A 490 0.06 -2.39 2.27
C SER A 490 0.73 -1.04 2.02
N GLY A 491 -0.02 0.05 2.13
CA GLY A 491 0.44 1.41 1.89
C GLY A 491 1.49 1.88 2.90
N ARG A 492 2.44 2.67 2.41
CA ARG A 492 3.50 3.30 3.18
C ARG A 492 2.97 4.31 4.18
N GLY A 493 3.80 4.60 5.17
CA GLY A 493 3.61 5.39 6.36
C GLY A 493 2.66 6.58 6.25
N PHE A 494 1.88 6.71 7.26
CA PHE A 494 0.88 7.74 7.47
C PHE A 494 1.59 8.91 8.15
N VAL A 495 1.75 10.01 7.47
CA VAL A 495 2.33 11.20 8.08
C VAL A 495 1.43 11.65 9.25
N GLY A 496 1.97 11.59 10.49
CA GLY A 496 1.29 12.04 11.70
C GLY A 496 0.36 11.05 12.40
N THR A 497 0.23 9.79 11.94
CA THR A 497 -0.65 8.79 12.57
C THR A 497 -0.05 7.38 12.69
N ASP A 498 1.26 7.26 12.59
CA ASP A 498 1.96 5.98 12.76
C ASP A 498 1.69 5.32 14.12
N SER A 499 1.47 6.12 15.16
CA SER A 499 1.09 5.65 16.49
C SER A 499 -0.29 4.99 16.50
N LEU A 500 -1.28 5.56 15.79
CA LEU A 500 -2.60 4.95 15.66
C LEU A 500 -2.55 3.62 14.90
N ARG A 501 -1.74 3.55 13.84
CA ARG A 501 -1.55 2.32 13.07
C ARG A 501 -0.87 1.24 13.90
N ARG A 502 0.17 1.60 14.69
CA ARG A 502 0.83 0.67 15.62
C ARG A 502 -0.11 0.22 16.73
N GLY A 503 -1.03 1.07 17.18
CA GLY A 503 -2.09 0.76 18.13
C GLY A 503 -3.27 -0.03 17.55
N GLY A 504 -3.17 -0.52 16.31
CA GLY A 504 -4.17 -1.41 15.71
C GLY A 504 -5.25 -0.74 14.87
N ALA A 505 -5.20 0.60 14.65
CA ALA A 505 -6.11 1.25 13.72
C ALA A 505 -5.80 0.83 12.27
N ARG A 506 -6.83 0.39 11.53
CA ARG A 506 -6.73 -0.03 10.12
C ARG A 506 -7.44 0.93 9.16
N ALA A 507 -8.34 1.77 9.68
CA ALA A 507 -8.91 2.89 8.96
C ALA A 507 -8.96 4.11 9.90
N VAL A 508 -8.65 5.30 9.37
CA VAL A 508 -8.67 6.56 10.12
C VAL A 508 -9.25 7.65 9.22
N ALA A 509 -10.06 8.54 9.79
CA ALA A 509 -10.45 9.79 9.16
C ALA A 509 -10.25 10.95 10.14
N VAL A 510 -9.74 12.07 9.65
CA VAL A 510 -9.52 13.28 10.42
C VAL A 510 -10.37 14.40 9.82
N LEU A 511 -11.30 14.91 10.61
CA LEU A 511 -12.25 15.95 10.23
C LEU A 511 -11.92 17.24 11.02
N PRO A 512 -11.62 18.36 10.37
CA PRO A 512 -11.39 19.62 11.08
C PRO A 512 -12.70 20.16 11.66
N LEU A 513 -12.60 20.84 12.78
CA LEU A 513 -13.70 21.54 13.43
C LEU A 513 -13.55 23.05 13.21
N TRP A 514 -14.40 23.61 12.36
CA TRP A 514 -14.40 25.05 12.06
C TRP A 514 -15.67 25.71 12.59
N ALA A 515 -15.52 26.77 13.36
CA ALA A 515 -16.61 27.63 13.77
C ALA A 515 -16.20 29.10 13.65
N ARG A 516 -17.07 29.95 13.08
CA ARG A 516 -16.87 31.41 12.94
C ARG A 516 -15.49 31.78 12.35
N HIS A 517 -15.04 31.04 11.33
CA HIS A 517 -13.72 31.18 10.68
C HIS A 517 -12.51 30.88 11.58
N GLN A 518 -12.74 30.26 12.73
CA GLN A 518 -11.67 29.80 13.61
C GLN A 518 -11.68 28.28 13.68
N ARG A 519 -10.49 27.71 13.68
CA ARG A 519 -10.31 26.29 13.87
C ARG A 519 -10.32 25.99 15.36
N LEU A 520 -11.26 25.15 15.79
CA LEU A 520 -11.40 24.72 17.18
C LEU A 520 -10.58 23.46 17.48
N GLY A 521 -10.30 22.63 16.46
CA GLY A 521 -9.65 21.35 16.61
C GLY A 521 -9.99 20.38 15.49
N SER A 522 -10.07 19.11 15.82
CA SER A 522 -10.41 18.02 14.88
C SER A 522 -11.15 16.88 15.58
N ILE A 523 -11.92 16.13 14.81
CA ILE A 523 -12.44 14.81 15.20
C ILE A 523 -11.61 13.77 14.45
N VAL A 524 -11.02 12.85 15.20
CA VAL A 524 -10.32 11.67 14.66
C VAL A 524 -11.25 10.49 14.81
N LEU A 525 -11.61 9.87 13.69
CA LEU A 525 -12.38 8.64 13.64
C LEU A 525 -11.43 7.49 13.30
N ALA A 526 -11.59 6.34 13.92
CA ALA A 526 -10.75 5.17 13.68
C ALA A 526 -11.57 3.87 13.64
N HIS A 527 -11.03 2.85 13.00
CA HIS A 527 -11.59 1.51 13.00
C HIS A 527 -10.48 0.46 13.05
N SER A 528 -10.70 -0.61 13.81
CA SER A 528 -9.77 -1.73 13.98
C SER A 528 -9.70 -2.68 12.77
N ARG A 529 -10.62 -2.56 11.82
CA ARG A 529 -10.64 -3.32 10.56
C ARG A 529 -10.39 -2.38 9.38
N PRO A 530 -9.80 -2.87 8.26
CA PRO A 530 -9.68 -2.07 7.05
C PRO A 530 -11.07 -1.75 6.49
N ILE A 531 -11.35 -0.45 6.34
CA ILE A 531 -12.55 0.08 5.69
C ILE A 531 -12.09 1.02 4.60
N ARG A 532 -12.62 0.84 3.39
CA ARG A 532 -12.41 1.79 2.30
C ARG A 532 -13.29 3.01 2.54
N LEU A 533 -12.64 4.15 2.67
CA LEU A 533 -13.29 5.46 2.74
C LEU A 533 -13.08 6.18 1.41
N SER A 534 -14.02 7.01 1.03
CA SER A 534 -13.95 7.88 -0.15
C SER A 534 -14.39 9.29 0.23
N GLY A 535 -14.08 10.28 -0.61
CA GLY A 535 -14.55 11.65 -0.41
C GLY A 535 -16.07 11.77 -0.34
N ILE A 536 -16.79 10.87 -1.01
CA ILE A 536 -18.27 10.77 -0.95
C ILE A 536 -18.74 10.40 0.46
N ASP A 537 -18.02 9.54 1.17
CA ASP A 537 -18.35 9.17 2.55
C ASP A 537 -17.95 10.27 3.54
N ILE A 538 -16.87 10.98 3.26
CA ILE A 538 -16.28 11.98 4.15
C ILE A 538 -17.03 13.32 4.10
N GLU A 539 -17.47 13.78 2.95
CA GLU A 539 -18.15 15.07 2.80
C GLU A 539 -19.36 15.24 3.72
N PRO A 540 -20.27 14.26 3.87
CA PRO A 540 -21.37 14.35 4.83
C PRO A 540 -20.90 14.43 6.29
N LEU A 541 -19.77 13.78 6.63
CA LEU A 541 -19.20 13.81 7.97
C LEU A 541 -18.57 15.17 8.29
N GLU A 542 -18.01 15.87 7.31
CA GLU A 542 -17.53 17.25 7.49
C GLU A 542 -18.66 18.20 7.86
N MET A 543 -19.84 18.07 7.23
CA MET A 543 -21.01 18.86 7.61
C MET A 543 -21.41 18.60 9.07
N LEU A 544 -21.33 17.34 9.53
CA LEU A 544 -21.59 17.02 10.93
C LEU A 544 -20.53 17.59 11.85
N ALA A 545 -19.27 17.58 11.44
CA ALA A 545 -18.16 18.20 12.18
C ALA A 545 -18.32 19.72 12.29
N ASP A 546 -18.74 20.42 11.22
CA ASP A 546 -19.04 21.85 11.25
C ASP A 546 -20.23 22.16 12.20
N THR A 547 -21.25 21.30 12.21
CA THR A 547 -22.37 21.40 13.14
C THR A 547 -21.91 21.20 14.58
N ALA A 548 -21.09 20.19 14.84
CA ALA A 548 -20.51 19.93 16.16
C ALA A 548 -19.59 21.08 16.61
N ALA A 549 -18.79 21.64 15.71
CA ALA A 549 -17.94 22.79 15.98
C ALA A 549 -18.76 24.02 16.44
N SER A 550 -19.89 24.26 15.79
CA SER A 550 -20.80 25.36 16.18
C SER A 550 -21.36 25.14 17.59
N LEU A 551 -21.80 23.93 17.93
CA LEU A 551 -22.27 23.58 19.28
C LEU A 551 -21.17 23.72 20.35
N LEU A 552 -19.93 23.35 20.01
CA LEU A 552 -18.78 23.51 20.90
C LEU A 552 -18.42 24.99 21.09
N ALA A 553 -18.47 25.81 20.03
CA ALA A 553 -18.19 27.23 20.09
C ALA A 553 -19.18 27.99 20.99
N ASP A 554 -20.44 27.53 21.06
CA ASP A 554 -21.46 28.07 21.95
C ASP A 554 -21.36 27.53 23.39
N SER A 555 -20.35 26.70 23.68
CA SER A 555 -20.06 26.13 25.00
C SER A 555 -18.64 26.46 25.48
N PRO A 556 -18.33 27.75 25.80
CA PRO A 556 -16.95 28.20 26.11
C PRO A 556 -16.29 27.45 27.26
N SER A 557 -17.07 26.92 28.20
CA SER A 557 -16.57 26.12 29.32
C SER A 557 -15.95 24.79 28.91
N LEU A 558 -16.24 24.30 27.70
CA LEU A 558 -15.69 23.08 27.12
C LEU A 558 -14.43 23.34 26.29
N LEU A 559 -14.28 24.56 25.74
CA LEU A 559 -13.17 24.91 24.86
C LEU A 559 -11.85 25.11 25.61
N TRP A 560 -11.85 25.67 26.83
CA TRP A 560 -10.61 25.80 27.62
C TRP A 560 -10.88 26.16 29.08
N ARG A 561 -10.23 25.48 30.03
CA ARG A 561 -9.97 25.92 31.40
C ARG A 561 -8.52 25.65 31.75
N PRO A 562 -7.71 26.64 32.13
CA PRO A 562 -6.38 26.40 32.69
C PRO A 562 -6.54 25.68 34.03
N GLY A 563 -5.83 24.57 34.23
CA GLY A 563 -5.44 24.07 35.54
C GLY A 563 -6.34 23.07 36.25
N ARG A 564 -7.09 22.19 35.57
CA ARG A 564 -7.60 20.93 36.20
C ARG A 564 -7.13 19.71 35.41
N PRO A 565 -6.41 18.76 36.05
CA PRO A 565 -6.20 17.43 35.43
C PRO A 565 -7.56 16.75 35.20
N PRO A 566 -7.69 15.92 34.16
CA PRO A 566 -8.91 15.16 33.94
C PRO A 566 -9.21 14.31 35.18
N ALA A 567 -10.43 14.37 35.66
CA ALA A 567 -10.89 13.44 36.68
C ALA A 567 -10.75 12.03 36.13
N SER A 568 -9.96 11.21 36.80
CA SER A 568 -9.88 9.78 36.51
C SER A 568 -11.28 9.18 36.59
N LEU A 569 -11.85 8.86 35.44
CA LEU A 569 -13.03 8.02 35.34
C LEU A 569 -12.58 6.56 35.57
N VAL A 570 -12.45 6.19 36.84
CA VAL A 570 -12.62 4.81 37.26
C VAL A 570 -14.12 4.56 37.19
N SER A 571 -14.59 3.96 36.11
CA SER A 571 -15.94 3.42 36.04
C SER A 571 -15.94 2.08 36.74
N THR A 572 -16.52 2.01 37.88
CA THR A 572 -17.15 0.81 38.46
C THR A 572 -18.39 0.49 37.61
N PHE A 573 -18.41 -0.75 37.14
CA PHE A 573 -19.41 -1.60 36.45
C PHE A 573 -19.31 -1.69 34.95
#